data_2ca432e61def712e49d1809972aca210
#
_entry.id   2ca432e61def712e49d1809972aca210
#
_cell.length_a   1.000
_cell.length_b   1.000
_cell.length_c   1.000
_cell.angle_alpha   90.00
_cell.angle_beta   90.00
_cell.angle_gamma   90.00
#
_symmetry.space_group_name_H-M   'P 1'
#
loop_
_entity.id
_entity.type
_entity.pdbx_description
1 polymer ?
#
loop_
_entity_poly.entity_id
_entity_poly.type
_entity_poly.pdbx_seq_one_letter_code
_entity_poly.pdbx_strand_id
1 'polypeptide(L)'
;MNKIIAVVGMCGSGKSVAVDEFIKRGWKKIYFGEATFIKMKELGLEINEENERKTREMLRASGDKGIYAKIFLPEIEESYKKGNVVIESMYSWSEYKIIKEKFGDAFEVLCIATDAPIRRERLKTRTHRPLTEEASTSRDYSEIENIEKGGPIGIADHYILNNGTMETFQKEVIEYIESK
;
A
#
# COMPACT_ATOMS: atom_id res chain seq x y z
N MET A 1 15.34 1.92 -18.03
CA MET A 1 13.98 1.32 -18.20
C MET A 1 13.14 1.86 -17.05
N ASN A 2 11.89 2.31 -17.30
CA ASN A 2 11.02 2.76 -16.21
C ASN A 2 10.76 1.64 -15.19
N LYS A 3 10.43 2.02 -13.97
CA LYS A 3 10.15 1.09 -12.87
C LYS A 3 8.74 1.28 -12.32
N ILE A 4 8.20 0.19 -11.79
CA ILE A 4 6.96 0.17 -11.00
C ILE A 4 7.32 -0.34 -9.62
N ILE A 5 7.09 0.46 -8.58
CA ILE A 5 7.39 0.07 -7.20
C ILE A 5 6.12 0.09 -6.36
N ALA A 6 5.75 -1.06 -5.81
CA ALA A 6 4.69 -1.13 -4.81
C ALA A 6 5.27 -0.97 -3.41
N VAL A 7 4.78 0.04 -2.67
CA VAL A 7 5.18 0.25 -1.27
C VAL A 7 4.23 -0.51 -0.36
N VAL A 8 4.75 -1.55 0.30
CA VAL A 8 3.98 -2.43 1.19
C VAL A 8 4.45 -2.33 2.65
N GLY A 9 3.75 -2.98 3.55
CA GLY A 9 4.04 -3.01 4.99
C GLY A 9 2.78 -2.93 5.83
N MET A 10 2.85 -3.29 7.09
CA MET A 10 1.71 -3.30 8.02
C MET A 10 1.21 -1.88 8.33
N CYS A 11 0.01 -1.78 8.89
CA CYS A 11 -0.54 -0.49 9.29
C CYS A 11 0.38 0.22 10.30
N GLY A 12 0.62 1.52 10.14
CA GLY A 12 1.53 2.30 11.00
C GLY A 12 3.02 2.18 10.67
N SER A 13 3.42 1.44 9.62
CA SER A 13 4.84 1.29 9.27
C SER A 13 5.49 2.51 8.61
N GLY A 14 4.73 3.50 8.14
CA GLY A 14 5.30 4.71 7.51
C GLY A 14 5.23 4.72 5.99
N LYS A 15 4.47 3.82 5.36
CA LYS A 15 4.32 3.74 3.89
C LYS A 15 3.99 5.07 3.21
N SER A 16 3.08 5.85 3.78
CA SER A 16 2.67 7.12 3.17
C SER A 16 3.82 8.11 3.07
N VAL A 17 4.68 8.17 4.09
CA VAL A 17 5.90 9.01 4.07
C VAL A 17 6.83 8.54 2.94
N ALA A 18 7.02 7.23 2.79
CA ALA A 18 7.83 6.69 1.69
C ALA A 18 7.22 7.06 0.33
N VAL A 19 5.92 6.86 0.13
CA VAL A 19 5.23 7.22 -1.13
C VAL A 19 5.37 8.70 -1.45
N ASP A 20 5.28 9.58 -0.46
CA ASP A 20 5.47 11.03 -0.65
C ASP A 20 6.87 11.36 -1.18
N GLU A 21 7.91 10.63 -0.77
CA GLU A 21 9.27 10.82 -1.31
C GLU A 21 9.38 10.40 -2.79
N PHE A 22 8.67 9.36 -3.22
CA PHE A 22 8.54 9.01 -4.64
C PHE A 22 7.86 10.12 -5.44
N ILE A 23 6.75 10.67 -4.94
CA ILE A 23 6.00 11.74 -5.60
C ILE A 23 6.87 13.00 -5.76
N LYS A 24 7.59 13.41 -4.73
CA LYS A 24 8.54 14.54 -4.77
C LYS A 24 9.61 14.40 -5.85
N ARG A 25 9.93 13.17 -6.25
CA ARG A 25 10.91 12.83 -7.30
C ARG A 25 10.27 12.53 -8.66
N GLY A 26 9.02 12.94 -8.84
CA GLY A 26 8.32 12.88 -10.13
C GLY A 26 7.75 11.50 -10.50
N TRP A 27 7.69 10.55 -9.55
CA TRP A 27 7.02 9.28 -9.79
C TRP A 27 5.51 9.46 -9.83
N LYS A 28 4.84 8.83 -10.80
CA LYS A 28 3.38 8.82 -10.86
C LYS A 28 2.84 7.89 -9.77
N LYS A 29 2.07 8.45 -8.84
CA LYS A 29 1.36 7.67 -7.84
C LYS A 29 0.09 7.05 -8.41
N ILE A 30 -0.14 5.76 -8.10
CA ILE A 30 -1.40 5.05 -8.30
C ILE A 30 -1.84 4.52 -6.93
N TYR A 31 -3.01 4.97 -6.48
CA TYR A 31 -3.56 4.64 -5.17
C TYR A 31 -4.70 3.63 -5.30
N PHE A 32 -4.44 2.37 -4.98
CA PHE A 32 -5.45 1.31 -5.07
C PHE A 32 -6.68 1.56 -4.19
N GLY A 33 -6.50 2.23 -3.04
CA GLY A 33 -7.62 2.59 -2.17
C GLY A 33 -8.66 3.50 -2.84
N GLU A 34 -8.33 4.20 -3.91
CA GLU A 34 -9.22 5.10 -4.64
C GLU A 34 -10.45 4.38 -5.20
N ALA A 35 -10.30 3.11 -5.64
CA ALA A 35 -11.43 2.31 -6.13
C ALA A 35 -12.56 2.18 -5.09
N THR A 36 -12.21 2.15 -3.80
CA THR A 36 -13.21 2.14 -2.72
C THR A 36 -14.02 3.43 -2.72
N PHE A 37 -13.36 4.58 -2.82
CA PHE A 37 -14.02 5.89 -2.83
C PHE A 37 -14.84 6.12 -4.10
N ILE A 38 -14.34 5.69 -5.25
CA ILE A 38 -15.09 5.73 -6.51
C ILE A 38 -16.38 4.92 -6.35
N LYS A 39 -16.29 3.70 -5.82
CA LYS A 39 -17.45 2.85 -5.61
C LYS A 39 -18.43 3.41 -4.60
N MET A 40 -17.96 3.99 -3.51
CA MET A 40 -18.80 4.68 -2.53
C MET A 40 -19.54 5.86 -3.17
N LYS A 41 -18.88 6.65 -4.01
CA LYS A 41 -19.50 7.76 -4.74
C LYS A 41 -20.58 7.27 -5.70
N GLU A 42 -20.33 6.18 -6.43
CA GLU A 42 -21.33 5.55 -7.31
C GLU A 42 -22.58 5.10 -6.54
N LEU A 43 -22.40 4.63 -5.30
CA LEU A 43 -23.49 4.15 -4.44
C LEU A 43 -24.15 5.28 -3.60
N GLY A 44 -23.67 6.52 -3.72
CA GLY A 44 -24.17 7.64 -2.91
C GLY A 44 -23.88 7.51 -1.42
N LEU A 45 -22.81 6.80 -1.03
CA LEU A 45 -22.46 6.56 0.36
C LEU A 45 -21.57 7.70 0.92
N GLU A 46 -21.82 8.10 2.16
CA GLU A 46 -20.96 9.01 2.89
C GLU A 46 -19.59 8.37 3.20
N ILE A 47 -18.53 9.23 3.20
CA ILE A 47 -17.16 8.78 3.53
C ILE A 47 -17.03 8.65 5.04
N ASN A 48 -17.12 7.41 5.52
CA ASN A 48 -16.86 7.02 6.90
C ASN A 48 -16.30 5.59 6.95
N GLU A 49 -15.69 5.19 8.08
CA GLU A 49 -15.00 3.90 8.21
C GLU A 49 -15.93 2.70 7.96
N GLU A 50 -17.19 2.80 8.37
CA GLU A 50 -18.16 1.71 8.18
C GLU A 50 -18.47 1.50 6.70
N ASN A 51 -18.76 2.56 5.98
CA ASN A 51 -19.05 2.52 4.54
C ASN A 51 -17.80 2.13 3.74
N GLU A 52 -16.62 2.65 4.10
CA GLU A 52 -15.36 2.23 3.49
C GLU A 52 -15.12 0.73 3.67
N ARG A 53 -15.33 0.20 4.87
CA ARG A 53 -15.17 -1.23 5.16
C ARG A 53 -16.16 -2.06 4.34
N LYS A 54 -17.45 -1.72 4.39
CA LYS A 54 -18.49 -2.42 3.63
C LYS A 54 -18.19 -2.42 2.13
N THR A 55 -17.73 -1.29 1.60
CA THR A 55 -17.41 -1.16 0.17
C THR A 55 -16.16 -1.99 -0.19
N ARG A 56 -15.13 -2.02 0.65
CA ARG A 56 -13.97 -2.91 0.45
C ARG A 56 -14.37 -4.39 0.46
N GLU A 57 -15.25 -4.78 1.38
CA GLU A 57 -15.79 -6.14 1.47
C GLU A 57 -16.62 -6.47 0.24
N MET A 58 -17.50 -5.56 -0.20
CA MET A 58 -18.32 -5.73 -1.40
C MET A 58 -17.47 -5.87 -2.67
N LEU A 59 -16.45 -5.05 -2.86
CA LEU A 59 -15.54 -5.15 -4.02
C LEU A 59 -14.83 -6.51 -4.06
N ARG A 60 -14.58 -7.12 -2.90
CA ARG A 60 -13.94 -8.44 -2.78
C ARG A 60 -14.95 -9.60 -2.61
N ALA A 61 -16.25 -9.32 -2.53
CA ALA A 61 -17.29 -10.33 -2.25
C ALA A 61 -17.39 -11.41 -3.34
N SER A 62 -16.89 -11.14 -4.56
CA SER A 62 -16.75 -12.14 -5.62
C SER A 62 -15.65 -13.18 -5.34
N GLY A 63 -14.95 -13.11 -4.22
CA GLY A 63 -13.76 -13.92 -3.92
C GLY A 63 -12.50 -13.46 -4.67
N ASP A 64 -12.59 -12.40 -5.46
CA ASP A 64 -11.46 -11.86 -6.23
C ASP A 64 -10.61 -10.91 -5.38
N LYS A 65 -9.63 -11.48 -4.69
CA LYS A 65 -8.67 -10.69 -3.89
C LYS A 65 -7.73 -9.83 -4.75
N GLY A 66 -7.73 -10.01 -6.08
CA GLY A 66 -6.95 -9.23 -7.03
C GLY A 66 -7.71 -8.08 -7.68
N ILE A 67 -8.94 -7.81 -7.28
CA ILE A 67 -9.85 -6.86 -7.97
C ILE A 67 -9.25 -5.46 -8.11
N TYR A 68 -8.54 -4.94 -7.10
CA TYR A 68 -7.94 -3.61 -7.16
C TYR A 68 -6.82 -3.53 -8.22
N ALA A 69 -5.96 -4.55 -8.30
CA ALA A 69 -4.96 -4.61 -9.35
C ALA A 69 -5.61 -4.62 -10.74
N LYS A 70 -6.67 -5.39 -10.94
CA LYS A 70 -7.40 -5.43 -12.22
C LYS A 70 -8.01 -4.10 -12.61
N ILE A 71 -8.60 -3.37 -11.66
CA ILE A 71 -9.17 -2.04 -11.88
C ILE A 71 -8.10 -1.05 -12.35
N PHE A 72 -6.93 -1.05 -11.70
CA PHE A 72 -5.87 -0.07 -11.98
C PHE A 72 -4.86 -0.52 -13.03
N LEU A 73 -4.91 -1.77 -13.52
CA LEU A 73 -3.96 -2.28 -14.51
C LEU A 73 -3.83 -1.39 -15.76
N PRO A 74 -4.92 -0.89 -16.38
CA PRO A 74 -4.82 0.02 -17.51
C PRO A 74 -4.11 1.34 -17.19
N GLU A 75 -4.38 1.93 -16.01
CA GLU A 75 -3.72 3.17 -15.59
C GLU A 75 -2.23 2.95 -15.31
N ILE A 76 -1.87 1.79 -14.71
CA ILE A 76 -0.47 1.42 -14.50
C ILE A 76 0.26 1.32 -15.83
N GLU A 77 -0.32 0.63 -16.83
CA GLU A 77 0.27 0.48 -18.16
C GLU A 77 0.52 1.83 -18.83
N GLU A 78 -0.47 2.71 -18.83
CA GLU A 78 -0.36 4.03 -19.44
C GLU A 78 0.66 4.93 -18.73
N SER A 79 0.70 4.85 -17.39
CA SER A 79 1.64 5.62 -16.58
C SER A 79 3.08 5.12 -16.76
N TYR A 80 3.26 3.81 -16.77
CA TYR A 80 4.56 3.16 -16.96
C TYR A 80 5.22 3.51 -18.32
N LYS A 81 4.43 3.64 -19.40
CA LYS A 81 4.93 4.10 -20.70
C LYS A 81 5.52 5.51 -20.63
N LYS A 82 5.02 6.34 -19.73
CA LYS A 82 5.40 7.77 -19.58
C LYS A 82 6.52 7.99 -18.56
N GLY A 83 6.70 7.09 -17.61
CA GLY A 83 7.69 7.24 -16.55
C GLY A 83 7.57 6.20 -15.44
N ASN A 84 8.26 6.47 -14.35
CA ASN A 84 8.24 5.62 -13.18
C ASN A 84 6.90 5.70 -12.42
N VAL A 85 6.47 4.58 -11.84
CA VAL A 85 5.18 4.45 -11.12
C VAL A 85 5.41 3.96 -9.70
N VAL A 86 4.79 4.62 -8.71
CA VAL A 86 4.68 4.10 -7.35
C VAL A 86 3.24 3.69 -7.06
N ILE A 87 3.05 2.46 -6.58
CA ILE A 87 1.75 1.92 -6.20
C ILE A 87 1.61 1.99 -4.68
N GLU A 88 0.57 2.69 -4.22
CA GLU A 88 0.18 2.73 -2.81
C GLU A 88 -1.02 1.83 -2.56
N SER A 89 -1.01 1.13 -1.43
CA SER A 89 -2.12 0.28 -0.97
C SER A 89 -2.37 -0.98 -1.80
N MET A 90 -1.35 -1.53 -2.45
CA MET A 90 -1.36 -2.92 -2.89
C MET A 90 -1.25 -3.82 -1.64
N TYR A 91 -2.22 -4.66 -1.40
CA TYR A 91 -2.28 -5.44 -0.15
C TYR A 91 -2.22 -6.94 -0.36
N SER A 92 -2.96 -7.50 -1.33
CA SER A 92 -3.13 -8.93 -1.42
C SER A 92 -2.04 -9.63 -2.22
N TRP A 93 -1.83 -10.90 -1.90
CA TRP A 93 -0.99 -11.78 -2.70
C TRP A 93 -1.49 -11.90 -4.16
N SER A 94 -2.82 -11.88 -4.33
CA SER A 94 -3.43 -11.93 -5.66
C SER A 94 -3.16 -10.67 -6.48
N GLU A 95 -3.19 -9.46 -5.85
CA GLU A 95 -2.80 -8.21 -6.51
C GLU A 95 -1.34 -8.24 -6.95
N TYR A 96 -0.44 -8.69 -6.07
CA TYR A 96 0.98 -8.86 -6.40
C TYR A 96 1.19 -9.73 -7.64
N LYS A 97 0.55 -10.92 -7.68
CA LYS A 97 0.71 -11.86 -8.81
C LYS A 97 0.28 -11.25 -10.14
N ILE A 98 -0.84 -10.53 -10.16
CA ILE A 98 -1.35 -9.86 -11.37
C ILE A 98 -0.34 -8.84 -11.89
N ILE A 99 0.19 -7.99 -11.02
CA ILE A 99 1.17 -6.96 -11.43
C ILE A 99 2.50 -7.60 -11.84
N LYS A 100 2.98 -8.60 -11.09
CA LYS A 100 4.24 -9.30 -11.41
C LYS A 100 4.16 -10.07 -12.73
N GLU A 101 3.06 -10.74 -12.99
CA GLU A 101 2.83 -11.44 -14.27
C GLU A 101 2.86 -10.47 -15.46
N LYS A 102 2.28 -9.28 -15.28
CA LYS A 102 2.19 -8.30 -16.37
C LYS A 102 3.49 -7.54 -16.62
N PHE A 103 4.22 -7.16 -15.59
CA PHE A 103 5.38 -6.27 -15.72
C PHE A 103 6.75 -6.92 -15.47
N GLY A 104 6.77 -8.16 -15.00
CA GLY A 104 8.01 -8.93 -14.82
C GLY A 104 9.04 -8.21 -13.97
N ASP A 105 10.24 -8.01 -14.51
CA ASP A 105 11.38 -7.38 -13.82
C ASP A 105 11.28 -5.85 -13.70
N ALA A 106 10.33 -5.23 -14.38
CA ALA A 106 10.05 -3.81 -14.20
C ALA A 106 9.30 -3.53 -12.88
N PHE A 107 8.66 -4.56 -12.30
CA PHE A 107 7.91 -4.46 -11.05
C PHE A 107 8.71 -4.97 -9.86
N GLU A 108 8.86 -4.14 -8.85
CA GLU A 108 9.53 -4.42 -7.58
C GLU A 108 8.62 -4.05 -6.39
N VAL A 109 8.83 -4.71 -5.27
CA VAL A 109 8.13 -4.45 -4.01
C VAL A 109 9.11 -3.89 -2.99
N LEU A 110 8.84 -2.70 -2.49
CA LEU A 110 9.50 -2.08 -1.34
C LEU A 110 8.67 -2.29 -0.09
N CYS A 111 9.18 -3.03 0.88
CA CYS A 111 8.54 -3.20 2.18
C CYS A 111 9.09 -2.20 3.20
N ILE A 112 8.20 -1.41 3.80
CA ILE A 112 8.51 -0.62 4.99
C ILE A 112 8.18 -1.47 6.21
N ALA A 113 9.22 -1.97 6.86
CA ALA A 113 9.11 -2.80 8.06
C ALA A 113 9.27 -1.96 9.33
N THR A 114 8.43 -2.22 10.31
CA THR A 114 8.47 -1.54 11.62
C THR A 114 7.97 -2.49 12.68
N ASP A 115 8.61 -2.54 13.81
CA ASP A 115 8.26 -3.39 14.94
C ASP A 115 6.83 -3.10 15.41
N ALA A 116 6.09 -4.15 15.75
CA ALA A 116 4.69 -4.05 16.12
C ALA A 116 4.41 -3.06 17.28
N PRO A 117 5.21 -3.02 18.37
CA PRO A 117 5.02 -2.04 19.43
C PRO A 117 5.14 -0.60 18.94
N ILE A 118 6.12 -0.30 18.08
CA ILE A 118 6.33 1.04 17.52
C ILE A 118 5.16 1.43 16.61
N ARG A 119 4.67 0.52 15.78
CA ARG A 119 3.50 0.78 14.92
C ARG A 119 2.25 1.07 15.74
N ARG A 120 2.01 0.30 16.81
CA ARG A 120 0.86 0.46 17.69
C ARG A 120 0.88 1.82 18.40
N GLU A 121 2.04 2.25 18.89
CA GLU A 121 2.17 3.58 19.50
C GLU A 121 1.93 4.70 18.46
N ARG A 122 2.46 4.58 17.25
CA ARG A 122 2.17 5.54 16.17
C ARG A 122 0.69 5.58 15.81
N LEU A 123 0.01 4.45 15.79
CA LEU A 123 -1.42 4.36 15.49
C LEU A 123 -2.29 4.94 16.61
N LYS A 124 -1.85 4.81 17.86
CA LYS A 124 -2.51 5.37 19.03
C LYS A 124 -2.42 6.90 19.09
N THR A 125 -1.25 7.44 18.74
CA THR A 125 -0.94 8.87 18.88
C THR A 125 -1.23 9.71 17.63
N ARG A 126 -1.53 9.08 16.47
CA ARG A 126 -1.82 9.83 15.25
C ARG A 126 -3.08 10.68 15.37
N THR A 127 -3.07 11.85 14.72
CA THR A 127 -4.17 12.80 14.76
C THR A 127 -5.42 12.36 14.01
N HIS A 128 -5.24 11.53 12.97
CA HIS A 128 -6.32 11.04 12.12
C HIS A 128 -6.60 9.57 12.37
N ARG A 129 -7.83 9.23 12.79
CA ARG A 129 -8.28 7.84 13.07
C ARG A 129 -7.35 7.09 14.04
N PRO A 130 -7.12 7.57 15.26
CA PRO A 130 -6.31 6.86 16.25
C PRO A 130 -6.92 5.49 16.54
N LEU A 131 -6.07 4.51 16.85
CA LEU A 131 -6.49 3.14 17.18
C LEU A 131 -6.02 2.78 18.57
N THR A 132 -6.87 2.09 19.34
CA THR A 132 -6.44 1.43 20.57
C THR A 132 -5.49 0.27 20.26
N GLU A 133 -4.84 -0.29 21.26
CA GLU A 133 -3.97 -1.44 21.11
C GLU A 133 -4.73 -2.67 20.59
N GLU A 134 -5.92 -2.93 21.14
CA GLU A 134 -6.80 -4.02 20.73
C GLU A 134 -7.24 -3.83 19.26
N ALA A 135 -7.65 -2.61 18.89
CA ALA A 135 -8.05 -2.30 17.51
C ALA A 135 -6.88 -2.45 16.53
N SER A 136 -5.67 -2.07 16.94
CA SER A 136 -4.46 -2.24 16.14
C SER A 136 -4.12 -3.72 15.93
N THR A 137 -4.23 -4.53 16.99
CA THR A 137 -3.97 -5.97 16.93
C THR A 137 -5.02 -6.67 16.06
N SER A 138 -6.30 -6.37 16.26
CA SER A 138 -7.40 -6.91 15.45
C SER A 138 -7.22 -6.55 13.96
N ARG A 139 -6.76 -5.34 13.69
CA ARG A 139 -6.48 -4.91 12.31
C ARG A 139 -5.31 -5.68 11.70
N ASP A 140 -4.22 -5.89 12.44
CA ASP A 140 -3.08 -6.67 11.96
C ASP A 140 -3.53 -8.10 11.57
N TYR A 141 -4.34 -8.77 12.38
CA TYR A 141 -4.87 -10.10 12.08
C TYR A 141 -5.76 -10.08 10.84
N SER A 142 -6.72 -9.16 10.79
CA SER A 142 -7.60 -9.02 9.63
C SER A 142 -6.84 -8.74 8.33
N GLU A 143 -5.79 -7.93 8.38
CA GLU A 143 -4.97 -7.64 7.20
C GLU A 143 -4.19 -8.87 6.70
N ILE A 144 -3.79 -9.77 7.59
CA ILE A 144 -3.10 -11.02 7.23
C ILE A 144 -4.10 -12.08 6.76
N GLU A 145 -5.13 -12.34 7.55
CA GLU A 145 -6.06 -13.45 7.34
C GLU A 145 -7.03 -13.22 6.18
N ASN A 146 -7.59 -12.01 6.09
CA ASN A 146 -8.67 -11.72 5.15
C ASN A 146 -8.18 -11.19 3.81
N ILE A 147 -7.05 -10.43 3.79
CA ILE A 147 -6.56 -9.79 2.56
C ILE A 147 -5.16 -10.26 2.14
N GLU A 148 -4.61 -11.27 2.80
CA GLU A 148 -3.34 -11.94 2.41
C GLU A 148 -2.14 -10.98 2.34
N LYS A 149 -2.13 -9.95 3.19
CA LYS A 149 -1.12 -8.89 3.16
C LYS A 149 0.29 -9.37 3.48
N GLY A 150 0.41 -10.48 4.19
CA GLY A 150 1.70 -11.13 4.49
C GLY A 150 2.45 -11.59 3.25
N GLY A 151 1.76 -11.94 2.16
CA GLY A 151 2.40 -12.42 0.93
C GLY A 151 3.37 -11.40 0.33
N PRO A 152 2.91 -10.22 -0.12
CA PRO A 152 3.80 -9.20 -0.69
C PRO A 152 4.86 -8.70 0.28
N ILE A 153 4.57 -8.68 1.59
CA ILE A 153 5.54 -8.32 2.63
C ILE A 153 6.66 -9.37 2.71
N GLY A 154 6.28 -10.67 2.69
CA GLY A 154 7.23 -11.77 2.88
C GLY A 154 8.22 -11.99 1.73
N ILE A 155 7.89 -11.50 0.52
CA ILE A 155 8.72 -11.66 -0.68
C ILE A 155 9.18 -10.33 -1.28
N ALA A 156 9.12 -9.24 -0.52
CA ALA A 156 9.54 -7.93 -1.00
C ALA A 156 10.99 -7.96 -1.51
N ASP A 157 11.24 -7.27 -2.62
CA ASP A 157 12.58 -7.19 -3.25
C ASP A 157 13.55 -6.36 -2.40
N HIS A 158 13.01 -5.42 -1.59
CA HIS A 158 13.80 -4.61 -0.68
C HIS A 158 13.03 -4.26 0.60
N TYR A 159 13.76 -4.18 1.72
CA TYR A 159 13.20 -3.83 3.03
C TYR A 159 13.91 -2.60 3.59
N ILE A 160 13.12 -1.62 4.06
CA ILE A 160 13.60 -0.48 4.84
C ILE A 160 13.01 -0.59 6.24
N LEU A 161 13.88 -0.58 7.27
CA LEU A 161 13.47 -0.62 8.67
C LEU A 161 13.13 0.80 9.16
N ASN A 162 11.91 1.01 9.61
CA ASN A 162 11.46 2.29 10.13
C ASN A 162 11.22 2.24 11.66
N ASN A 163 12.27 1.88 12.40
CA ASN A 163 12.25 1.86 13.87
C ASN A 163 12.93 3.10 14.49
N GLY A 164 13.64 3.87 13.69
CA GLY A 164 14.39 5.04 14.11
C GLY A 164 13.66 6.37 13.96
N THR A 165 14.43 7.43 13.69
CA THR A 165 13.91 8.78 13.48
C THR A 165 13.31 8.93 12.08
N MET A 166 12.44 9.91 11.91
CA MET A 166 11.87 10.26 10.61
C MET A 166 12.95 10.64 9.60
N GLU A 167 13.96 11.38 10.04
CA GLU A 167 15.08 11.83 9.20
C GLU A 167 15.88 10.65 8.64
N THR A 168 16.26 9.69 9.49
CA THR A 168 16.98 8.48 9.06
C THR A 168 16.13 7.68 8.06
N PHE A 169 14.85 7.50 8.36
CA PHE A 169 13.94 6.77 7.50
C PHE A 169 13.78 7.44 6.13
N GLN A 170 13.57 8.77 6.10
CA GLN A 170 13.46 9.50 4.84
C GLN A 170 14.74 9.40 4.01
N LYS A 171 15.91 9.49 4.65
CA LYS A 171 17.20 9.34 3.97
C LYS A 171 17.32 7.98 3.29
N GLU A 172 17.01 6.88 3.99
CA GLU A 172 17.06 5.52 3.42
C GLU A 172 16.08 5.36 2.24
N VAL A 173 14.88 5.92 2.35
CA VAL A 173 13.90 5.90 1.25
C VAL A 173 14.43 6.68 0.04
N ILE A 174 15.03 7.84 0.27
CA ILE A 174 15.61 8.67 -0.80
C ILE A 174 16.74 7.92 -1.51
N GLU A 175 17.67 7.35 -0.76
CA GLU A 175 18.79 6.56 -1.31
C GLU A 175 18.28 5.37 -2.13
N TYR A 176 17.23 4.69 -1.65
CA TYR A 176 16.59 3.62 -2.43
C TYR A 176 16.02 4.14 -3.76
N ILE A 177 15.28 5.25 -3.75
CA ILE A 177 14.66 5.81 -4.97
C ILE A 177 15.73 6.24 -5.98
N GLU A 178 16.81 6.87 -5.52
CA GLU A 178 17.91 7.35 -6.36
C GLU A 178 18.75 6.20 -6.96
N SER A 179 18.64 4.99 -6.40
CA SER A 179 19.28 3.79 -6.94
C SER A 179 18.51 3.16 -8.12
N LYS A 180 17.31 3.65 -8.45
CA LYS A 180 16.41 3.08 -9.48
C LYS A 180 16.43 3.87 -10.77
#